data_ac19410628bef2030e0beeb4d1a0b048
#
_entry.id   ac19410628bef2030e0beeb4d1a0b048
#
_cell.length_a   1.000
_cell.length_b   1.000
_cell.length_c   1.000
_cell.angle_alpha   90.00
_cell.angle_beta   90.00
_cell.angle_gamma   90.00
#
_symmetry.space_group_name_H-M   'P 1'
#
loop_
_entity.id
_entity.type
_entity.pdbx_description
1 polymer ?
#
loop_
_entity_poly.entity_id
_entity_poly.type
_entity_poly.pdbx_seq_one_letter_code
_entity_poly.pdbx_strand_id
1 'polypeptide(L)'
;RNVKWAFENINSIKKGNHFFYNPADVSKENKKRMEWLIENNEYNLPNHLRPVCHQSGTTYKSVYGRLYPEKPSVTITTGFMCPGRGRFTHPYEARALTTFEASILQGFPSSYKFFEEDNYPGNSILARIIGDAVSPYMSKFIGINFGIDFLINIEELISNKAA
;
A
#
# COMPACT_ATOMS: atom_id res chain seq x y z
N ARG A 1 7.13 8.78 7.74
CA ARG A 1 6.87 9.15 6.34
C ARG A 1 5.37 9.03 6.08
N ASN A 2 4.78 10.02 5.41
CA ASN A 2 3.37 10.07 5.08
C ASN A 2 3.13 9.66 3.60
N VAL A 3 1.87 9.53 3.21
CA VAL A 3 1.46 9.16 1.85
C VAL A 3 1.97 10.20 0.83
N LYS A 4 1.86 11.51 1.14
CA LYS A 4 2.32 12.59 0.29
C LYS A 4 3.81 12.43 -0.08
N TRP A 5 4.66 12.18 0.92
CA TRP A 5 6.08 11.91 0.69
C TRP A 5 6.31 10.76 -0.30
N ALA A 6 5.57 9.66 -0.17
CA ALA A 6 5.69 8.52 -1.08
C ALA A 6 5.30 8.91 -2.52
N PHE A 7 4.22 9.67 -2.70
CA PHE A 7 3.73 10.07 -4.02
C PHE A 7 4.60 11.13 -4.69
N GLU A 8 5.19 12.07 -3.94
CA GLU A 8 6.15 13.04 -4.47
C GLU A 8 7.40 12.33 -5.04
N ASN A 9 7.88 11.29 -4.37
CA ASN A 9 9.00 10.48 -4.84
C ASN A 9 8.63 9.62 -6.07
N ILE A 10 7.39 9.14 -6.17
CA ILE A 10 6.89 8.39 -7.34
C ILE A 10 6.82 9.27 -8.59
N ASN A 11 6.40 10.53 -8.44
CA ASN A 11 6.22 11.45 -9.57
C ASN A 11 7.52 11.77 -10.32
N SER A 12 8.67 11.61 -9.68
CA SER A 12 9.99 11.77 -10.32
C SER A 12 10.44 10.55 -11.14
N ILE A 13 9.73 9.43 -11.04
CA ILE A 13 10.10 8.18 -11.70
C ILE A 13 9.40 8.08 -13.06
N LYS A 14 10.19 7.81 -14.12
CA LYS A 14 9.62 7.53 -15.45
C LYS A 14 8.78 6.26 -15.40
N LYS A 15 7.48 6.42 -15.61
CA LYS A 15 6.51 5.31 -15.67
C LYS A 15 6.47 4.81 -17.12
N GLY A 16 6.60 3.50 -17.31
CA GLY A 16 6.31 2.86 -18.59
C GLY A 16 4.80 2.70 -18.83
N ASN A 17 4.40 2.32 -20.06
CA ASN A 17 3.00 2.03 -20.41
C ASN A 17 2.50 0.66 -19.90
N HIS A 18 3.15 0.10 -18.90
CA HIS A 18 2.83 -1.23 -18.40
C HIS A 18 1.64 -1.19 -17.42
N PHE A 19 0.83 -2.26 -17.36
CA PHE A 19 -0.29 -2.44 -16.43
C PHE A 19 0.10 -2.26 -14.95
N PHE A 20 1.37 -2.47 -14.60
CA PHE A 20 1.92 -2.23 -13.27
C PHE A 20 1.76 -0.76 -12.81
N TYR A 21 1.80 0.17 -13.75
CA TYR A 21 1.67 1.62 -13.50
C TYR A 21 0.27 2.16 -13.76
N ASN A 22 -0.65 1.33 -14.20
CA ASN A 22 -2.01 1.74 -14.52
C ASN A 22 -2.98 1.26 -13.41
N PRO A 23 -3.97 2.07 -13.02
CA PRO A 23 -4.96 1.65 -12.05
C PRO A 23 -5.84 0.55 -12.64
N ALA A 24 -6.31 -0.36 -11.79
CA ALA A 24 -7.28 -1.35 -12.19
C ALA A 24 -8.62 -0.67 -12.55
N ASP A 25 -9.34 -1.24 -13.50
CA ASP A 25 -10.69 -0.81 -13.82
C ASP A 25 -11.62 -1.07 -12.63
N VAL A 26 -12.51 -0.12 -12.38
CA VAL A 26 -13.53 -0.22 -11.35
C VAL A 26 -14.91 -0.03 -11.96
N SER A 27 -15.95 -0.50 -11.27
CA SER A 27 -17.33 -0.28 -11.74
C SER A 27 -17.67 1.21 -11.83
N LYS A 28 -18.63 1.56 -12.68
CA LYS A 28 -19.10 2.95 -12.83
C LYS A 28 -19.56 3.56 -11.51
N GLU A 29 -20.20 2.75 -10.66
CA GLU A 29 -20.66 3.18 -9.33
C GLU A 29 -19.48 3.47 -8.39
N ASN A 30 -18.44 2.65 -8.40
CA ASN A 30 -17.25 2.90 -7.61
C ASN A 30 -16.48 4.12 -8.13
N LYS A 31 -16.43 4.32 -9.44
CA LYS A 31 -15.86 5.53 -10.04
C LYS A 31 -16.55 6.78 -9.53
N LYS A 32 -17.89 6.83 -9.57
CA LYS A 32 -18.70 7.95 -9.03
C LYS A 32 -18.43 8.20 -7.54
N ARG A 33 -18.27 7.15 -6.73
CA ARG A 33 -17.93 7.29 -5.30
C ARG A 33 -16.56 7.93 -5.09
N MET A 34 -15.57 7.55 -5.88
CA MET A 34 -14.23 8.13 -5.82
C MET A 34 -14.23 9.59 -6.33
N GLU A 35 -14.96 9.89 -7.40
CA GLU A 35 -15.15 11.24 -7.91
C GLU A 35 -15.76 12.14 -6.84
N TRP A 36 -16.83 11.69 -6.18
CA TRP A 36 -17.46 12.43 -5.09
C TRP A 36 -16.46 12.76 -3.95
N LEU A 37 -15.61 11.81 -3.56
CA LEU A 37 -14.58 12.02 -2.51
C LEU A 37 -13.57 13.12 -2.91
N ILE A 38 -13.18 13.15 -4.17
CA ILE A 38 -12.22 14.15 -4.67
C ILE A 38 -12.88 15.53 -4.79
N GLU A 39 -14.06 15.61 -5.43
CA GLU A 39 -14.80 16.85 -5.68
C GLU A 39 -15.21 17.55 -4.39
N ASN A 40 -15.62 16.80 -3.37
CA ASN A 40 -16.01 17.34 -2.07
C ASN A 40 -14.86 17.48 -1.08
N ASN A 41 -13.62 17.14 -1.50
CA ASN A 41 -12.44 17.10 -0.64
C ASN A 41 -12.63 16.28 0.64
N GLU A 42 -13.39 15.18 0.52
CA GLU A 42 -13.70 14.29 1.64
C GLU A 42 -12.80 13.04 1.62
N TYR A 43 -12.61 12.44 2.79
CA TYR A 43 -11.81 11.22 2.97
C TYR A 43 -12.66 10.01 3.32
N ASN A 44 -13.88 10.22 3.76
CA ASN A 44 -14.83 9.17 4.12
C ASN A 44 -16.09 9.30 3.29
N LEU A 45 -16.52 8.21 2.68
CA LEU A 45 -17.76 8.19 1.92
C LEU A 45 -18.97 8.20 2.89
N PRO A 46 -19.92 9.12 2.74
CA PRO A 46 -21.18 9.12 3.50
C PRO A 46 -21.95 7.81 3.32
N ASN A 47 -22.67 7.38 4.35
CA ASN A 47 -23.38 6.09 4.31
C ASN A 47 -24.36 5.97 3.14
N HIS A 48 -25.09 7.04 2.80
CA HIS A 48 -26.08 7.04 1.72
C HIS A 48 -25.48 6.87 0.31
N LEU A 49 -24.18 7.13 0.13
CA LEU A 49 -23.45 6.90 -1.13
C LEU A 49 -22.78 5.52 -1.18
N ARG A 50 -22.78 4.80 -0.07
CA ARG A 50 -22.22 3.44 -0.01
C ARG A 50 -23.15 2.45 -0.70
N PRO A 51 -22.66 1.27 -1.10
CA PRO A 51 -23.52 0.16 -1.51
C PRO A 51 -24.58 -0.14 -0.43
N VAL A 52 -25.74 -0.64 -0.85
CA VAL A 52 -26.90 -0.91 0.03
C VAL A 52 -26.49 -1.72 1.29
N CYS A 53 -25.62 -2.72 1.14
CA CYS A 53 -25.12 -3.54 2.24
C CYS A 53 -24.27 -2.77 3.29
N HIS A 54 -23.88 -1.53 3.02
CA HIS A 54 -23.08 -0.68 3.91
C HIS A 54 -23.80 0.63 4.30
N GLN A 55 -25.03 0.86 3.85
CA GLN A 55 -25.78 2.09 4.13
C GLN A 55 -26.23 2.20 5.59
N SER A 56 -26.53 1.09 6.25
CA SER A 56 -26.80 1.02 7.68
C SER A 56 -25.57 1.25 8.57
N GLY A 57 -24.43 1.47 7.96
CA GLY A 57 -23.15 1.61 8.63
C GLY A 57 -22.26 0.38 8.46
N THR A 58 -21.00 0.54 8.85
CA THR A 58 -20.01 -0.54 8.85
C THR A 58 -19.06 -0.35 10.03
N THR A 59 -18.67 -1.44 10.68
CA THR A 59 -17.66 -1.43 11.74
C THR A 59 -16.30 -1.00 11.22
N TYR A 60 -16.00 -1.27 9.94
CA TYR A 60 -14.77 -0.87 9.26
C TYR A 60 -14.96 0.43 8.47
N LYS A 61 -14.80 1.56 9.14
CA LYS A 61 -15.06 2.91 8.58
C LYS A 61 -14.20 3.28 7.37
N SER A 62 -13.08 2.58 7.14
CA SER A 62 -12.15 2.86 6.04
C SER A 62 -12.64 2.39 4.65
N VAL A 63 -13.69 1.58 4.57
CA VAL A 63 -14.25 1.06 3.30
C VAL A 63 -14.66 2.22 2.40
N TYR A 64 -14.29 2.13 1.13
CA TYR A 64 -14.49 3.20 0.14
C TYR A 64 -13.83 4.54 0.52
N GLY A 65 -12.82 4.52 1.39
CA GLY A 65 -12.12 5.74 1.81
C GLY A 65 -11.03 6.17 0.85
N ARG A 66 -10.75 7.48 0.85
CA ARG A 66 -9.61 8.12 0.18
C ARG A 66 -8.42 8.17 1.14
N LEU A 67 -7.21 7.88 0.66
CA LEU A 67 -5.98 7.99 1.45
C LEU A 67 -5.77 9.43 1.96
N TYR A 68 -5.31 9.56 3.20
CA TYR A 68 -4.91 10.84 3.76
C TYR A 68 -3.48 11.17 3.34
N PRO A 69 -3.24 12.27 2.59
CA PRO A 69 -1.88 12.64 2.17
C PRO A 69 -0.91 12.84 3.33
N GLU A 70 -1.37 13.49 4.39
CA GLU A 70 -0.54 13.91 5.53
C GLU A 70 -0.40 12.83 6.62
N LYS A 71 -0.98 11.64 6.44
CA LYS A 71 -0.88 10.52 7.38
C LYS A 71 -0.04 9.39 6.81
N PRO A 72 0.49 8.49 7.66
CA PRO A 72 1.00 7.20 7.19
C PRO A 72 -0.07 6.45 6.40
N SER A 73 0.35 5.63 5.44
CA SER A 73 -0.58 4.76 4.72
C SER A 73 -1.27 3.79 5.68
N VAL A 74 -2.50 3.41 5.33
CA VAL A 74 -3.11 2.22 5.92
C VAL A 74 -2.32 0.98 5.48
N THR A 75 -2.49 -0.12 6.20
CA THR A 75 -1.92 -1.42 5.80
C THR A 75 -2.33 -1.76 4.36
N ILE A 76 -1.35 -1.98 3.50
CA ILE A 76 -1.59 -2.45 2.15
C ILE A 76 -1.91 -3.94 2.22
N THR A 77 -3.13 -4.30 1.81
CA THR A 77 -3.62 -5.69 1.79
C THR A 77 -3.71 -6.19 0.36
N THR A 78 -3.91 -7.47 0.16
CA THR A 78 -4.10 -8.09 -1.17
C THR A 78 -5.29 -7.50 -1.94
N GLY A 79 -6.17 -6.76 -1.27
CA GLY A 79 -7.36 -6.14 -1.85
C GLY A 79 -7.22 -4.66 -2.19
N PHE A 80 -6.04 -4.07 -2.19
CA PHE A 80 -5.83 -2.62 -2.36
C PHE A 80 -6.37 -2.04 -3.69
N MET A 81 -6.54 -2.87 -4.71
CA MET A 81 -7.14 -2.44 -5.98
C MET A 81 -8.67 -2.30 -5.91
N CYS A 82 -9.30 -2.77 -4.83
CA CYS A 82 -10.75 -2.71 -4.66
C CYS A 82 -11.13 -1.66 -3.61
N PRO A 83 -11.83 -0.57 -3.99
CA PRO A 83 -12.25 0.48 -3.04
C PRO A 83 -13.10 -0.05 -1.87
N GLY A 84 -13.86 -1.11 -2.10
CA GLY A 84 -14.70 -1.76 -1.09
C GLY A 84 -13.93 -2.53 -0.01
N ARG A 85 -12.62 -2.69 -0.13
CA ARG A 85 -11.79 -3.44 0.82
C ARG A 85 -10.96 -2.57 1.75
N GLY A 86 -11.09 -1.25 1.64
CA GLY A 86 -10.33 -0.36 2.52
C GLY A 86 -10.26 1.07 2.00
N ARG A 87 -9.30 1.80 2.53
CA ARG A 87 -8.99 3.18 2.17
C ARG A 87 -7.93 3.18 1.05
N PHE A 88 -8.35 2.78 -0.15
CA PHE A 88 -7.46 2.58 -1.30
C PHE A 88 -7.75 3.49 -2.48
N THR A 89 -8.64 4.50 -2.32
CA THR A 89 -8.76 5.58 -3.30
C THR A 89 -7.51 6.46 -3.22
N HIS A 90 -6.94 6.75 -4.40
CA HIS A 90 -5.76 7.61 -4.53
C HIS A 90 -5.97 8.98 -3.86
N PRO A 91 -4.93 9.58 -3.23
CA PRO A 91 -5.11 10.81 -2.45
C PRO A 91 -5.51 12.04 -3.29
N TYR A 92 -5.21 12.05 -4.58
CA TYR A 92 -5.43 13.21 -5.45
C TYR A 92 -6.26 12.94 -6.70
N GLU A 93 -6.54 11.67 -7.01
CA GLU A 93 -7.21 11.26 -8.24
C GLU A 93 -8.37 10.30 -7.92
N ALA A 94 -9.45 10.39 -8.71
CA ALA A 94 -10.63 9.52 -8.55
C ALA A 94 -10.38 8.13 -9.14
N ARG A 95 -9.43 7.38 -8.57
CA ARG A 95 -9.05 6.02 -8.96
C ARG A 95 -8.53 5.21 -7.77
N ALA A 96 -8.46 3.92 -7.94
CA ALA A 96 -7.73 3.05 -7.01
C ALA A 96 -6.21 3.24 -7.14
N LEU A 97 -5.46 2.72 -6.18
CA LEU A 97 -4.00 2.66 -6.26
C LEU A 97 -3.57 1.75 -7.42
N THR A 98 -2.49 2.12 -8.09
CA THR A 98 -1.78 1.22 -8.99
C THR A 98 -0.98 0.20 -8.18
N THR A 99 -0.59 -0.90 -8.81
CA THR A 99 0.27 -1.91 -8.19
C THR A 99 1.63 -1.32 -7.80
N PHE A 100 2.18 -0.43 -8.63
CA PHE A 100 3.41 0.30 -8.33
C PHE A 100 3.29 1.20 -7.09
N GLU A 101 2.24 2.01 -7.01
CA GLU A 101 1.99 2.89 -5.86
C GLU A 101 1.84 2.09 -4.56
N ALA A 102 1.10 0.98 -4.61
CA ALA A 102 0.94 0.10 -3.47
C ALA A 102 2.28 -0.52 -3.03
N SER A 103 3.16 -0.89 -3.97
CA SER A 103 4.48 -1.44 -3.64
C SER A 103 5.36 -0.42 -2.91
N ILE A 104 5.34 0.85 -3.35
CA ILE A 104 6.08 1.92 -2.67
C ILE A 104 5.52 2.18 -1.26
N LEU A 105 4.19 2.20 -1.11
CA LEU A 105 3.55 2.35 0.20
C LEU A 105 3.86 1.18 1.14
N GLN A 106 4.03 -0.03 0.62
CA GLN A 106 4.44 -1.22 1.38
C GLN A 106 5.93 -1.17 1.78
N GLY A 107 6.72 -0.28 1.14
CA GLY A 107 8.12 -0.04 1.46
C GLY A 107 9.11 -0.71 0.52
N PHE A 108 8.67 -1.22 -0.63
CA PHE A 108 9.59 -1.69 -1.66
C PHE A 108 10.33 -0.52 -2.29
N PRO A 109 11.63 -0.65 -2.59
CA PRO A 109 12.33 0.35 -3.37
C PRO A 109 11.76 0.41 -4.80
N SER A 110 11.77 1.61 -5.39
CA SER A 110 11.25 1.82 -6.75
C SER A 110 11.97 1.02 -7.84
N SER A 111 13.19 0.57 -7.54
CA SER A 111 14.01 -0.28 -8.42
C SER A 111 13.74 -1.77 -8.24
N TYR A 112 12.83 -2.17 -7.33
CA TYR A 112 12.55 -3.59 -7.10
C TYR A 112 11.81 -4.19 -8.28
N LYS A 113 12.38 -5.26 -8.84
CA LYS A 113 11.79 -6.01 -9.95
C LYS A 113 10.89 -7.12 -9.42
N PHE A 114 9.59 -6.98 -9.65
CA PHE A 114 8.59 -8.01 -9.32
C PHE A 114 8.45 -9.07 -10.42
N PHE A 115 8.86 -8.74 -11.64
CA PHE A 115 8.74 -9.59 -12.83
C PHE A 115 9.73 -9.11 -13.90
N GLU A 116 10.00 -9.95 -14.89
CA GLU A 116 10.70 -9.55 -16.11
C GLU A 116 9.70 -8.93 -17.11
N GLU A 117 10.17 -8.00 -17.97
CA GLU A 117 9.30 -7.20 -18.86
C GLU A 117 8.36 -8.04 -19.73
N ASP A 118 8.84 -9.18 -20.22
CA ASP A 118 8.09 -10.09 -21.10
C ASP A 118 7.22 -11.10 -20.32
N ASN A 119 7.29 -11.11 -19.00
CA ASN A 119 6.59 -12.09 -18.15
C ASN A 119 5.79 -11.43 -17.04
N TYR A 120 4.80 -10.63 -17.42
CA TYR A 120 3.91 -9.98 -16.47
C TYR A 120 2.91 -10.96 -15.85
N PRO A 121 2.93 -11.20 -14.52
CA PRO A 121 2.11 -12.21 -13.89
C PRO A 121 0.64 -11.80 -13.73
N GLY A 122 0.32 -10.55 -14.01
CA GLY A 122 -1.01 -9.98 -13.82
C GLY A 122 -1.21 -9.26 -12.47
N ASN A 123 -2.12 -8.29 -12.48
CA ASN A 123 -2.38 -7.43 -11.32
C ASN A 123 -2.81 -8.21 -10.07
N SER A 124 -3.60 -9.26 -10.20
CA SER A 124 -4.09 -10.06 -9.06
C SER A 124 -2.96 -10.80 -8.33
N ILE A 125 -2.00 -11.35 -9.09
CA ILE A 125 -0.83 -12.04 -8.53
C ILE A 125 0.08 -11.02 -7.83
N LEU A 126 0.35 -9.88 -8.48
CA LEU A 126 1.17 -8.82 -7.89
C LEU A 126 0.51 -8.21 -6.65
N ALA A 127 -0.81 -8.00 -6.66
CA ALA A 127 -1.53 -7.52 -5.49
C ALA A 127 -1.39 -8.47 -4.29
N ARG A 128 -1.41 -9.78 -4.56
CA ARG A 128 -1.18 -10.79 -3.53
C ARG A 128 0.26 -10.75 -3.03
N ILE A 129 1.25 -10.75 -3.92
CA ILE A 129 2.66 -10.67 -3.54
C ILE A 129 2.93 -9.43 -2.67
N ILE A 130 2.43 -8.26 -3.08
CA ILE A 130 2.65 -7.00 -2.37
C ILE A 130 1.87 -6.95 -1.05
N GLY A 131 0.60 -7.39 -1.06
CA GLY A 131 -0.27 -7.33 0.10
C GLY A 131 0.08 -8.32 1.20
N ASP A 132 0.64 -9.47 0.85
CA ASP A 132 1.12 -10.50 1.79
C ASP A 132 2.55 -10.24 2.28
N ALA A 133 3.27 -9.30 1.66
CA ALA A 133 4.65 -9.02 2.00
C ALA A 133 4.79 -8.35 3.37
N VAL A 134 5.76 -8.79 4.13
CA VAL A 134 6.28 -8.01 5.27
C VAL A 134 7.05 -6.81 4.72
N SER A 135 6.79 -5.62 5.25
CA SER A 135 7.50 -4.42 4.80
C SER A 135 9.02 -4.59 4.85
N PRO A 136 9.75 -4.33 3.75
CA PRO A 136 11.21 -4.41 3.72
C PRO A 136 11.90 -3.58 4.81
N TYR A 137 11.33 -2.43 5.18
CA TYR A 137 11.85 -1.61 6.30
C TYR A 137 11.70 -2.31 7.64
N MET A 138 10.56 -2.96 7.89
CA MET A 138 10.35 -3.73 9.11
C MET A 138 11.28 -4.94 9.17
N SER A 139 11.40 -5.69 8.09
CA SER A 139 12.31 -6.84 7.99
C SER A 139 13.76 -6.44 8.23
N LYS A 140 14.20 -5.31 7.64
CA LYS A 140 15.54 -4.76 7.87
C LYS A 140 15.75 -4.38 9.34
N PHE A 141 14.79 -3.69 9.96
CA PHE A 141 14.87 -3.29 11.36
C PHE A 141 14.99 -4.51 12.29
N ILE A 142 14.11 -5.49 12.09
CA ILE A 142 14.15 -6.75 12.85
C ILE A 142 15.48 -7.46 12.67
N GLY A 143 15.93 -7.62 11.41
CA GLY A 143 17.18 -8.30 11.10
C GLY A 143 18.41 -7.63 11.74
N ILE A 144 18.45 -6.29 11.78
CA ILE A 144 19.54 -5.56 12.45
C ILE A 144 19.52 -5.81 13.96
N ASN A 145 18.33 -5.74 14.61
CA ASN A 145 18.24 -5.95 16.06
C ASN A 145 18.59 -7.39 16.44
N PHE A 146 18.09 -8.39 15.72
CA PHE A 146 18.51 -9.77 15.94
C PHE A 146 20.01 -9.99 15.74
N GLY A 147 20.60 -9.34 14.72
CA GLY A 147 22.04 -9.41 14.48
C GLY A 147 22.86 -8.81 15.63
N ILE A 148 22.43 -7.68 16.17
CA ILE A 148 23.09 -7.04 17.32
C ILE A 148 23.00 -7.95 18.56
N ASP A 149 21.80 -8.44 18.89
CA ASP A 149 21.61 -9.32 20.05
C ASP A 149 22.43 -10.61 19.93
N PHE A 150 22.53 -11.17 18.73
CA PHE A 150 23.34 -12.35 18.46
C PHE A 150 24.85 -12.08 18.70
N LEU A 151 25.35 -10.93 18.23
CA LEU A 151 26.77 -10.57 18.43
C LEU A 151 27.09 -10.31 19.90
N ILE A 152 26.22 -9.64 20.64
CA ILE A 152 26.39 -9.40 22.09
C ILE A 152 26.46 -10.74 22.83
N ASN A 153 25.55 -11.65 22.56
CA ASN A 153 25.54 -12.96 23.19
C ASN A 153 26.81 -13.79 22.88
N ILE A 154 27.36 -13.68 21.66
CA ILE A 154 28.66 -14.34 21.33
C ILE A 154 29.81 -13.74 22.12
N GLU A 155 29.90 -12.42 22.24
CA GLU A 155 30.95 -11.74 23.02
C GLU A 155 30.93 -12.18 24.49
N GLU A 156 29.73 -12.25 25.10
CA GLU A 156 29.57 -12.74 26.46
C GLU A 156 29.99 -14.20 26.63
N LEU A 157 29.66 -15.07 25.66
CA LEU A 157 30.05 -16.47 25.66
C LEU A 157 31.57 -16.64 25.53
N ILE A 158 32.25 -15.82 24.74
CA ILE A 158 33.69 -15.82 24.57
C ILE A 158 34.40 -15.35 25.87
N SER A 159 33.89 -14.25 26.44
CA SER A 159 34.41 -13.69 27.68
C SER A 159 34.32 -14.66 28.85
N ASN A 160 33.18 -15.35 28.97
CA ASN A 160 32.97 -16.36 30.04
C ASN A 160 33.80 -17.65 29.87
N LYS A 161 34.32 -17.93 28.67
CA LYS A 161 35.22 -19.07 28.43
C LYS A 161 36.70 -18.72 28.65
N ALA A 162 37.01 -17.42 28.67
CA ALA A 162 38.39 -16.94 28.85
C ALA A 162 38.75 -16.60 30.32
N ALA A 163 37.75 -16.64 31.22
CA ALA A 163 37.87 -16.48 32.67
C ALA A 163 37.91 -17.86 33.36
#